data_b6ac9499031f9fa0580bb045b769974f
#
_entry.id   b6ac9499031f9fa0580bb045b769974f
#
_cell.length_a   1.000
_cell.length_b   1.000
_cell.length_c   1.000
_cell.angle_alpha   90.00
_cell.angle_beta   90.00
_cell.angle_gamma   90.00
#
_symmetry.space_group_name_H-M   'P 1'
#
loop_
_entity.id
_entity.type
_entity.pdbx_description
1 polymer ?
#
loop_
_entity_poly.entity_id
_entity_poly.type
_entity_poly.pdbx_seq_one_letter_code
_entity_poly.pdbx_strand_id
1 'polypeptide(L)'
;MIIRTCGVQSKNKKDMQERKKKIVRIISRLCISGTSVHVSLLSYHFNNDNWETILLSGVPGENEGDMIYLPKQYGIEPIIIKHMGREISLWDDFLAEIQLIKILKKEKPDIVHTHTSKAGTLGRLAAILTGVPQIYHTFHGHTFEGYFSPLKTKFFIQIERFLARFSTKIIAISERQKEDLIRFKIAKPDKITIIPLGFDFSRLLPYDNEFKLRKKLNIDKDKITIALIGRVTAIKNPALFIYSANEVLKQRNNVHFLIIGDGELTDDCKKLVNQLGIQDYFTFPGFIEDLKLIYGSVDIVCLTSINEGTPVSLLEAMASQKIVIATPVGGVPDFVKNGENGFLCDANPQAIAEQIIFCVDNFQNLDYLRKQAAEEVLSKYSMNRLFKDLENLYNSTPSKKSSNLFND
;
A
#
# COMPACT_ATOMS: atom_id res chain seq x y z
N MET A 1 -53.20 32.16 51.90
CA MET A 1 -53.22 31.31 50.68
C MET A 1 -51.84 31.34 50.08
N ILE A 2 -51.02 30.33 50.48
CA ILE A 2 -49.58 30.28 50.09
C ILE A 2 -49.46 29.27 48.97
N ILE A 3 -49.11 29.76 47.76
CA ILE A 3 -48.91 28.95 46.58
C ILE A 3 -47.45 28.45 46.63
N ARG A 4 -47.27 27.13 46.84
CA ARG A 4 -45.96 26.48 46.71
C ARG A 4 -45.65 26.27 45.23
N THR A 5 -44.67 26.97 44.71
CA THR A 5 -44.07 26.70 43.37
C THR A 5 -43.19 25.46 43.47
N CYS A 6 -43.61 24.43 42.73
CA CYS A 6 -42.86 23.19 42.60
C CYS A 6 -41.68 23.44 41.64
N GLY A 7 -40.45 23.50 42.20
CA GLY A 7 -39.23 23.58 41.40
C GLY A 7 -38.95 22.27 40.68
N VAL A 8 -39.13 22.24 39.38
CA VAL A 8 -38.65 21.15 38.52
C VAL A 8 -37.12 21.29 38.42
N GLN A 9 -36.43 20.44 39.15
CA GLN A 9 -34.97 20.29 39.00
C GLN A 9 -34.64 19.79 37.59
N SER A 10 -34.05 20.65 36.80
CA SER A 10 -33.41 20.26 35.53
C SER A 10 -32.29 19.24 35.86
N LYS A 11 -32.51 17.98 35.55
CA LYS A 11 -31.44 16.98 35.54
C LYS A 11 -30.37 17.45 34.58
N ASN A 12 -29.22 17.79 35.12
CA ASN A 12 -27.99 18.08 34.40
C ASN A 12 -27.76 17.03 33.31
N LYS A 13 -27.71 17.48 32.06
CA LYS A 13 -27.01 16.81 30.98
C LYS A 13 -25.50 16.88 31.23
N LYS A 14 -25.02 16.24 32.31
CA LYS A 14 -23.62 16.00 32.52
C LYS A 14 -23.19 14.86 31.62
N ASP A 15 -22.34 15.17 30.65
CA ASP A 15 -21.29 14.35 30.07
C ASP A 15 -21.64 12.86 29.85
N MET A 16 -22.47 12.56 28.88
CA MET A 16 -22.32 11.33 28.13
C MET A 16 -21.14 11.52 27.18
N GLN A 17 -19.92 11.37 27.68
CA GLN A 17 -18.75 11.14 26.84
C GLN A 17 -19.10 9.89 26.02
N GLU A 18 -19.36 10.06 24.73
CA GLU A 18 -19.69 8.92 23.86
C GLU A 18 -18.54 7.92 23.96
N ARG A 19 -18.84 6.65 24.23
CA ARG A 19 -17.86 5.58 24.29
C ARG A 19 -17.06 5.55 23.00
N LYS A 20 -15.74 5.56 23.06
CA LYS A 20 -14.88 5.33 21.90
C LYS A 20 -15.31 4.09 21.13
N LYS A 21 -15.39 4.18 19.81
CA LYS A 21 -15.58 3.01 18.96
C LYS A 21 -14.32 2.15 18.97
N LYS A 22 -14.47 0.87 19.27
CA LYS A 22 -13.35 -0.06 19.39
C LYS A 22 -13.15 -0.85 18.09
N ILE A 23 -11.95 -0.77 17.52
CA ILE A 23 -11.55 -1.50 16.32
C ILE A 23 -10.49 -2.54 16.71
N VAL A 24 -10.71 -3.81 16.34
CA VAL A 24 -9.66 -4.82 16.33
C VAL A 24 -9.17 -5.00 14.90
N ARG A 25 -7.89 -4.66 14.66
CA ARG A 25 -7.20 -4.88 13.37
C ARG A 25 -6.40 -6.16 13.45
N ILE A 26 -6.49 -7.00 12.43
CA ILE A 26 -5.82 -8.30 12.38
C ILE A 26 -5.01 -8.42 11.11
N ILE A 27 -3.71 -8.67 11.26
CA ILE A 27 -2.77 -8.93 10.17
C ILE A 27 -2.04 -10.26 10.42
N SER A 28 -1.77 -11.03 9.37
CA SER A 28 -1.09 -12.33 9.54
C SER A 28 0.30 -12.19 10.16
N ARG A 29 1.06 -11.17 9.79
CA ARG A 29 2.42 -10.91 10.28
C ARG A 29 2.79 -9.44 10.08
N LEU A 30 3.56 -8.89 10.99
CA LEU A 30 4.27 -7.61 10.83
C LEU A 30 5.69 -7.89 10.30
N CYS A 31 5.78 -8.24 9.01
CA CYS A 31 7.04 -8.43 8.29
C CYS A 31 7.37 -7.23 7.41
N ILE A 32 8.57 -7.20 6.81
CA ILE A 32 8.98 -6.09 5.91
C ILE A 32 8.07 -6.07 4.67
N SER A 33 7.04 -5.23 4.73
CA SER A 33 6.03 -5.09 3.67
C SER A 33 5.26 -3.77 3.78
N GLY A 34 4.74 -3.28 2.65
CA GLY A 34 3.85 -2.12 2.62
C GLY A 34 2.56 -2.32 3.42
N THR A 35 2.08 -3.56 3.53
CA THR A 35 0.88 -3.89 4.34
C THR A 35 1.14 -3.68 5.83
N SER A 36 2.33 -4.02 6.33
CA SER A 36 2.71 -3.77 7.73
C SER A 36 2.74 -2.28 8.05
N VAL A 37 3.32 -1.47 7.16
CA VAL A 37 3.32 0.00 7.27
C VAL A 37 1.89 0.53 7.28
N HIS A 38 1.08 0.12 6.32
CA HIS A 38 -0.32 0.52 6.18
C HIS A 38 -1.14 0.23 7.45
N VAL A 39 -1.06 -1.00 7.98
CA VAL A 39 -1.82 -1.40 9.17
C VAL A 39 -1.34 -0.68 10.43
N SER A 40 -0.03 -0.44 10.56
CA SER A 40 0.55 0.32 11.68
C SER A 40 0.05 1.77 11.69
N LEU A 41 0.09 2.45 10.54
CA LEU A 41 -0.41 3.82 10.40
C LEU A 41 -1.92 3.93 10.61
N LEU A 42 -2.70 2.96 10.13
CA LEU A 42 -4.13 2.90 10.42
C LEU A 42 -4.40 2.69 11.92
N SER A 43 -3.62 1.85 12.58
CA SER A 43 -3.79 1.60 14.02
C SER A 43 -3.48 2.85 14.83
N TYR A 44 -2.45 3.58 14.45
CA TYR A 44 -2.11 4.87 15.07
C TYR A 44 -3.22 5.91 14.86
N HIS A 45 -3.66 6.13 13.62
CA HIS A 45 -4.66 7.14 13.31
C HIS A 45 -6.00 6.90 14.02
N PHE A 46 -6.46 5.63 14.05
CA PHE A 46 -7.68 5.22 14.73
C PHE A 46 -7.46 4.86 16.20
N ASN A 47 -6.51 5.53 16.87
CA ASN A 47 -6.32 5.46 18.31
C ASN A 47 -6.26 6.89 18.87
N ASN A 48 -7.43 7.50 19.05
CA ASN A 48 -7.63 8.91 19.43
C ASN A 48 -8.84 9.07 20.35
N ASP A 49 -9.38 10.26 20.48
CA ASP A 49 -10.53 10.53 21.38
C ASP A 49 -11.82 9.82 20.97
N ASN A 50 -12.01 9.52 19.68
CA ASN A 50 -13.22 8.87 19.15
C ASN A 50 -13.06 7.36 18.96
N TRP A 51 -11.81 6.89 18.81
CA TRP A 51 -11.48 5.54 18.40
C TRP A 51 -10.45 4.89 19.34
N GLU A 52 -10.64 3.61 19.62
CA GLU A 52 -9.67 2.74 20.30
C GLU A 52 -9.28 1.61 19.34
N THR A 53 -7.98 1.46 19.04
CA THR A 53 -7.50 0.39 18.16
C THR A 53 -6.66 -0.63 18.94
N ILE A 54 -7.01 -1.90 18.77
CA ILE A 54 -6.21 -3.06 19.20
C ILE A 54 -5.66 -3.73 17.94
N LEU A 55 -4.32 -3.84 17.85
CA LEU A 55 -3.64 -4.49 16.74
C LEU A 55 -3.27 -5.93 17.13
N LEU A 56 -3.76 -6.90 16.35
CA LEU A 56 -3.39 -8.32 16.48
C LEU A 56 -2.49 -8.71 15.29
N SER A 57 -1.37 -9.34 15.58
CA SER A 57 -0.43 -9.83 14.57
C SER A 57 0.03 -11.24 14.89
N GLY A 58 0.21 -12.05 13.87
CA GLY A 58 0.95 -13.31 14.03
C GLY A 58 2.48 -13.08 14.03
N VAL A 59 3.22 -14.19 14.03
CA VAL A 59 4.68 -14.21 14.14
C VAL A 59 5.30 -14.13 12.74
N PRO A 60 6.25 -13.21 12.47
CA PRO A 60 7.04 -13.21 11.24
C PRO A 60 7.86 -14.51 11.10
N GLY A 61 8.07 -14.94 9.85
CA GLY A 61 8.98 -16.05 9.55
C GLY A 61 10.45 -15.64 9.66
N GLU A 62 11.36 -16.60 9.83
CA GLU A 62 12.79 -16.37 10.06
C GLU A 62 13.46 -15.47 9.00
N ASN A 63 13.01 -15.55 7.73
CA ASN A 63 13.61 -14.81 6.61
C ASN A 63 12.74 -13.64 6.10
N GLU A 64 11.73 -13.22 6.86
CA GLU A 64 10.77 -12.17 6.41
C GLU A 64 11.08 -10.77 6.95
N GLY A 65 12.03 -10.69 7.89
CA GLY A 65 12.30 -9.48 8.67
C GLY A 65 11.15 -9.14 9.62
N ASP A 66 11.45 -8.41 10.68
CA ASP A 66 10.49 -8.06 11.73
C ASP A 66 10.21 -6.55 11.72
N MET A 67 8.94 -6.18 11.62
CA MET A 67 8.46 -4.80 11.72
C MET A 67 7.56 -4.56 12.94
N ILE A 68 7.61 -5.42 13.96
CA ILE A 68 6.85 -5.23 15.21
C ILE A 68 7.24 -3.90 15.91
N TYR A 69 8.46 -3.43 15.67
CA TYR A 69 8.92 -2.14 16.17
C TYR A 69 8.12 -0.95 15.63
N LEU A 70 7.57 -1.05 14.40
CA LEU A 70 6.93 0.07 13.73
C LEU A 70 5.65 0.56 14.43
N PRO A 71 4.63 -0.29 14.72
CA PRO A 71 3.48 0.17 15.49
C PRO A 71 3.87 0.66 16.91
N LYS A 72 4.92 0.06 17.54
CA LYS A 72 5.42 0.51 18.85
C LYS A 72 5.96 1.93 18.81
N GLN A 73 6.65 2.34 17.73
CA GLN A 73 7.10 3.73 17.54
C GLN A 73 5.92 4.72 17.53
N TYR A 74 4.73 4.27 17.16
CA TYR A 74 3.49 5.06 17.20
C TYR A 74 2.68 4.87 18.49
N GLY A 75 3.25 4.22 19.51
CA GLY A 75 2.56 3.96 20.79
C GLY A 75 1.50 2.86 20.73
N ILE A 76 1.50 2.03 19.69
CA ILE A 76 0.60 0.89 19.55
C ILE A 76 1.36 -0.40 19.88
N GLU A 77 0.97 -1.08 20.96
CA GLU A 77 1.55 -2.37 21.33
C GLU A 77 0.76 -3.52 20.68
N PRO A 78 1.31 -4.24 19.68
CA PRO A 78 0.58 -5.31 19.02
C PRO A 78 0.50 -6.55 19.92
N ILE A 79 -0.68 -7.16 19.98
CA ILE A 79 -0.88 -8.46 20.64
C ILE A 79 -0.48 -9.56 19.66
N ILE A 80 0.48 -10.39 20.07
CA ILE A 80 1.01 -11.46 19.21
C ILE A 80 0.19 -12.74 19.35
N ILE A 81 -0.34 -13.22 18.24
CA ILE A 81 -1.02 -14.51 18.11
C ILE A 81 0.02 -15.57 17.75
N LYS A 82 0.50 -16.29 18.74
CA LYS A 82 1.68 -17.18 18.62
C LYS A 82 1.56 -18.23 17.51
N HIS A 83 0.37 -18.76 17.29
CA HIS A 83 0.09 -19.82 16.32
C HIS A 83 -0.34 -19.29 14.93
N MET A 84 -0.39 -17.98 14.70
CA MET A 84 -0.71 -17.38 13.42
C MET A 84 0.56 -17.05 12.66
N GLY A 85 1.19 -18.05 12.02
CA GLY A 85 2.38 -17.92 11.19
C GLY A 85 2.06 -17.81 9.69
N ARG A 86 3.10 -17.94 8.86
CA ARG A 86 2.99 -17.90 7.38
C ARG A 86 2.29 -19.13 6.83
N GLU A 87 2.70 -20.31 7.29
CA GLU A 87 2.27 -21.58 6.73
C GLU A 87 0.87 -21.98 7.19
N ILE A 88 0.19 -22.77 6.38
CA ILE A 88 -1.10 -23.35 6.73
C ILE A 88 -0.84 -24.59 7.56
N SER A 89 -1.25 -24.57 8.82
CA SER A 89 -1.17 -25.68 9.78
C SER A 89 -2.52 -25.82 10.44
N LEU A 90 -3.20 -26.93 10.22
CA LEU A 90 -4.56 -27.12 10.79
C LEU A 90 -4.59 -27.00 12.31
N TRP A 91 -3.55 -27.48 12.98
CA TRP A 91 -3.47 -27.42 14.44
C TRP A 91 -3.15 -26.01 14.96
N ASP A 92 -2.14 -25.36 14.37
CA ASP A 92 -1.80 -23.99 14.76
C ASP A 92 -2.92 -23.01 14.40
N ASP A 93 -3.55 -23.17 13.24
CA ASP A 93 -4.68 -22.35 12.82
C ASP A 93 -5.87 -22.50 13.76
N PHE A 94 -6.13 -23.72 14.27
CA PHE A 94 -7.15 -23.96 15.27
C PHE A 94 -6.83 -23.29 16.63
N LEU A 95 -5.57 -23.37 17.07
CA LEU A 95 -5.13 -22.70 18.29
C LEU A 95 -5.17 -21.18 18.16
N ALA A 96 -4.77 -20.64 17.01
CA ALA A 96 -4.87 -19.23 16.68
C ALA A 96 -6.34 -18.75 16.71
N GLU A 97 -7.25 -19.54 16.13
CA GLU A 97 -8.69 -19.24 16.13
C GLU A 97 -9.25 -19.16 17.56
N ILE A 98 -8.91 -20.12 18.43
CA ILE A 98 -9.32 -20.09 19.84
C ILE A 98 -8.79 -18.81 20.53
N GLN A 99 -7.54 -18.44 20.29
CA GLN A 99 -6.96 -17.24 20.86
C GLN A 99 -7.68 -15.97 20.36
N LEU A 100 -7.97 -15.87 19.07
CA LEU A 100 -8.73 -14.77 18.47
C LEU A 100 -10.13 -14.67 19.08
N ILE A 101 -10.86 -15.77 19.19
CA ILE A 101 -12.20 -15.81 19.82
C ILE A 101 -12.15 -15.31 21.26
N LYS A 102 -11.16 -15.77 22.06
CA LYS A 102 -10.99 -15.32 23.46
C LYS A 102 -10.76 -13.81 23.53
N ILE A 103 -9.89 -13.26 22.67
CA ILE A 103 -9.61 -11.83 22.62
C ILE A 103 -10.87 -11.06 22.22
N LEU A 104 -11.55 -11.43 21.14
CA LEU A 104 -12.75 -10.73 20.68
C LEU A 104 -13.90 -10.78 21.68
N LYS A 105 -14.08 -11.90 22.40
CA LYS A 105 -15.07 -12.00 23.50
C LYS A 105 -14.73 -11.08 24.67
N LYS A 106 -13.44 -10.94 25.01
CA LYS A 106 -12.96 -10.06 26.08
C LYS A 106 -13.14 -8.59 25.67
N GLU A 107 -12.63 -8.23 24.51
CA GLU A 107 -12.53 -6.83 24.05
C GLU A 107 -13.85 -6.27 23.54
N LYS A 108 -14.77 -7.10 23.06
CA LYS A 108 -16.10 -6.75 22.53
C LYS A 108 -16.02 -5.58 21.53
N PRO A 109 -15.23 -5.70 20.45
CA PRO A 109 -15.06 -4.61 19.52
C PRO A 109 -16.34 -4.29 18.75
N ASP A 110 -16.49 -3.03 18.34
CA ASP A 110 -17.53 -2.60 17.42
C ASP A 110 -17.20 -3.03 15.98
N ILE A 111 -15.89 -3.08 15.67
CA ILE A 111 -15.37 -3.37 14.33
C ILE A 111 -14.24 -4.39 14.43
N VAL A 112 -14.26 -5.38 13.54
CA VAL A 112 -13.09 -6.18 13.17
C VAL A 112 -12.70 -5.86 11.74
N HIS A 113 -11.45 -5.43 11.53
CA HIS A 113 -10.90 -5.18 10.20
C HIS A 113 -9.66 -6.04 9.96
N THR A 114 -9.77 -6.98 9.02
CA THR A 114 -8.73 -7.95 8.72
C THR A 114 -7.96 -7.59 7.46
N HIS A 115 -6.65 -7.89 7.46
CA HIS A 115 -5.73 -7.66 6.35
C HIS A 115 -4.95 -8.95 6.07
N THR A 116 -4.62 -9.23 4.80
CA THR A 116 -3.96 -10.47 4.35
C THR A 116 -4.82 -11.73 4.44
N SER A 117 -4.51 -12.76 3.64
CA SER A 117 -5.39 -13.93 3.45
C SER A 117 -5.63 -14.74 4.71
N LYS A 118 -4.57 -15.12 5.46
CA LYS A 118 -4.70 -15.97 6.63
C LYS A 118 -5.43 -15.27 7.78
N ALA A 119 -5.02 -14.03 8.11
CA ALA A 119 -5.73 -13.22 9.11
C ALA A 119 -7.14 -12.86 8.64
N GLY A 120 -7.33 -12.72 7.33
CA GLY A 120 -8.65 -12.56 6.71
C GLY A 120 -9.56 -13.74 6.97
N THR A 121 -9.05 -14.97 6.87
CA THR A 121 -9.83 -16.18 7.13
C THR A 121 -10.12 -16.35 8.61
N LEU A 122 -9.10 -16.44 9.45
CA LEU A 122 -9.25 -16.69 10.88
C LEU A 122 -9.96 -15.52 11.59
N GLY A 123 -9.55 -14.28 11.35
CA GLY A 123 -10.11 -13.11 12.00
C GLY A 123 -11.59 -12.87 11.66
N ARG A 124 -12.01 -13.10 10.39
CA ARG A 124 -13.43 -13.01 10.03
C ARG A 124 -14.25 -14.14 10.65
N LEU A 125 -13.72 -15.37 10.67
CA LEU A 125 -14.40 -16.49 11.30
C LEU A 125 -14.60 -16.24 12.81
N ALA A 126 -13.55 -15.85 13.52
CA ALA A 126 -13.63 -15.46 14.92
C ALA A 126 -14.63 -14.32 15.17
N ALA A 127 -14.65 -13.30 14.31
CA ALA A 127 -15.58 -12.18 14.40
C ALA A 127 -17.05 -12.62 14.18
N ILE A 128 -17.32 -13.54 13.25
CA ILE A 128 -18.62 -14.13 13.01
C ILE A 128 -19.07 -14.90 14.25
N LEU A 129 -18.22 -15.80 14.78
CA LEU A 129 -18.54 -16.65 15.94
C LEU A 129 -18.73 -15.85 17.23
N THR A 130 -18.16 -14.66 17.31
CA THR A 130 -18.29 -13.78 18.49
C THR A 130 -19.35 -12.69 18.33
N GLY A 131 -20.02 -12.63 17.16
CA GLY A 131 -21.10 -11.69 16.92
C GLY A 131 -20.64 -10.23 16.78
N VAL A 132 -19.43 -9.98 16.27
CA VAL A 132 -18.93 -8.61 16.05
C VAL A 132 -19.84 -7.86 15.09
N PRO A 133 -20.30 -6.63 15.44
CA PRO A 133 -21.30 -5.90 14.66
C PRO A 133 -20.89 -5.54 13.24
N GLN A 134 -19.62 -5.15 13.04
CA GLN A 134 -19.10 -4.75 11.72
C GLN A 134 -17.80 -5.50 11.41
N ILE A 135 -17.77 -6.16 10.26
CA ILE A 135 -16.64 -6.98 9.81
C ILE A 135 -16.17 -6.50 8.45
N TYR A 136 -14.93 -6.03 8.37
CA TYR A 136 -14.29 -5.56 7.14
C TYR A 136 -13.09 -6.41 6.79
N HIS A 137 -12.81 -6.55 5.49
CA HIS A 137 -11.60 -7.18 5.00
C HIS A 137 -11.03 -6.36 3.84
N THR A 138 -9.75 -5.97 3.93
CA THR A 138 -9.03 -5.35 2.82
C THR A 138 -8.16 -6.38 2.10
N PHE A 139 -8.40 -6.54 0.80
CA PHE A 139 -7.50 -7.25 -0.08
C PHE A 139 -6.33 -6.35 -0.46
N HIS A 140 -5.09 -6.73 -0.09
CA HIS A 140 -3.84 -6.06 -0.53
C HIS A 140 -3.22 -6.72 -1.78
N GLY A 141 -3.90 -7.64 -2.36
CA GLY A 141 -3.60 -8.54 -3.45
C GLY A 141 -4.44 -9.80 -3.28
N HIS A 142 -4.52 -10.63 -4.28
CA HIS A 142 -5.19 -11.92 -4.16
C HIS A 142 -4.31 -13.05 -4.68
N THR A 143 -4.52 -14.26 -4.17
CA THR A 143 -3.75 -15.46 -4.50
C THR A 143 -4.52 -16.41 -5.41
N PHE A 144 -5.53 -15.89 -6.15
CA PHE A 144 -6.44 -16.71 -6.97
C PHE A 144 -5.83 -17.08 -8.32
N GLU A 145 -4.73 -16.48 -8.74
CA GLU A 145 -4.03 -16.77 -9.99
C GLU A 145 -2.53 -16.97 -9.71
N GLY A 146 -1.96 -18.05 -10.23
CA GLY A 146 -0.51 -18.30 -10.26
C GLY A 146 0.16 -18.72 -8.94
N TYR A 147 -0.54 -18.74 -7.80
CA TYR A 147 0.06 -19.08 -6.50
C TYR A 147 -0.12 -20.54 -6.08
N PHE A 148 -1.25 -21.15 -6.41
CA PHE A 148 -1.61 -22.49 -5.96
C PHE A 148 -2.09 -23.37 -7.09
N SER A 149 -2.13 -24.70 -6.85
CA SER A 149 -2.76 -25.62 -7.77
C SER A 149 -4.26 -25.28 -7.95
N PRO A 150 -4.88 -25.62 -9.10
CA PRO A 150 -6.28 -25.29 -9.38
C PRO A 150 -7.27 -25.73 -8.30
N LEU A 151 -7.04 -26.90 -7.70
CA LEU A 151 -7.90 -27.41 -6.61
C LEU A 151 -7.77 -26.58 -5.32
N LYS A 152 -6.55 -26.24 -4.93
CA LYS A 152 -6.32 -25.36 -3.76
C LYS A 152 -6.91 -23.97 -4.00
N THR A 153 -6.72 -23.40 -5.17
CA THR A 153 -7.32 -22.11 -5.55
C THR A 153 -8.84 -22.15 -5.46
N LYS A 154 -9.49 -23.19 -5.99
CA LYS A 154 -10.93 -23.38 -5.87
C LYS A 154 -11.40 -23.43 -4.41
N PHE A 155 -10.68 -24.14 -3.57
CA PHE A 155 -10.98 -24.25 -2.14
C PHE A 155 -10.90 -22.87 -1.44
N PHE A 156 -9.84 -22.10 -1.66
CA PHE A 156 -9.71 -20.76 -1.09
C PHE A 156 -10.78 -19.79 -1.60
N ILE A 157 -11.13 -19.84 -2.87
CA ILE A 157 -12.25 -19.07 -3.41
C ILE A 157 -13.56 -19.39 -2.69
N GLN A 158 -13.85 -20.67 -2.36
CA GLN A 158 -15.07 -21.02 -1.62
C GLN A 158 -15.05 -20.47 -0.18
N ILE A 159 -13.91 -20.55 0.50
CA ILE A 159 -13.74 -19.94 1.84
C ILE A 159 -14.01 -18.44 1.76
N GLU A 160 -13.38 -17.74 0.81
CA GLU A 160 -13.57 -16.30 0.65
C GLU A 160 -15.02 -15.93 0.35
N ARG A 161 -15.71 -16.68 -0.51
CA ARG A 161 -17.14 -16.50 -0.80
C ARG A 161 -18.00 -16.66 0.46
N PHE A 162 -17.70 -17.68 1.27
CA PHE A 162 -18.41 -17.92 2.53
C PHE A 162 -18.23 -16.74 3.48
N LEU A 163 -16.99 -16.34 3.76
CA LEU A 163 -16.67 -15.27 4.68
C LEU A 163 -17.20 -13.90 4.20
N ALA A 164 -17.16 -13.65 2.90
CA ALA A 164 -17.69 -12.42 2.32
C ALA A 164 -19.20 -12.25 2.53
N ARG A 165 -19.98 -13.34 2.66
CA ARG A 165 -21.42 -13.25 2.96
C ARG A 165 -21.68 -12.59 4.31
N PHE A 166 -20.83 -12.87 5.30
CA PHE A 166 -20.95 -12.36 6.67
C PHE A 166 -20.20 -11.04 6.87
N SER A 167 -19.24 -10.72 6.00
CA SER A 167 -18.53 -9.44 6.06
C SER A 167 -19.49 -8.28 5.78
N THR A 168 -19.30 -7.18 6.47
CA THR A 168 -20.04 -5.92 6.27
C THR A 168 -19.73 -5.34 4.90
N LYS A 169 -18.44 -5.15 4.61
CA LYS A 169 -17.91 -4.77 3.30
C LYS A 169 -16.57 -5.46 3.05
N ILE A 170 -16.27 -5.66 1.78
CA ILE A 170 -14.96 -6.04 1.27
C ILE A 170 -14.33 -4.80 0.66
N ILE A 171 -13.09 -4.51 0.99
CA ILE A 171 -12.35 -3.37 0.49
C ILE A 171 -11.35 -3.85 -0.56
N ALA A 172 -11.51 -3.38 -1.77
CA ALA A 172 -10.55 -3.50 -2.87
C ALA A 172 -9.70 -2.23 -2.95
N ILE A 173 -8.44 -2.36 -3.33
CA ILE A 173 -7.50 -1.22 -3.41
C ILE A 173 -7.47 -0.57 -4.81
N SER A 174 -8.12 -1.21 -5.82
CA SER A 174 -8.22 -0.69 -7.18
C SER A 174 -9.47 -1.20 -7.90
N GLU A 175 -9.85 -0.55 -9.01
CA GLU A 175 -10.95 -1.02 -9.88
C GLU A 175 -10.67 -2.42 -10.43
N ARG A 176 -9.47 -2.65 -10.94
CA ARG A 176 -9.06 -3.96 -11.45
C ARG A 176 -9.22 -5.06 -10.40
N GLN A 177 -8.81 -4.80 -9.16
CA GLN A 177 -8.98 -5.77 -8.08
C GLN A 177 -10.46 -6.02 -7.76
N LYS A 178 -11.31 -4.98 -7.81
CA LYS A 178 -12.76 -5.14 -7.66
C LYS A 178 -13.35 -6.00 -8.79
N GLU A 179 -12.94 -5.78 -10.03
CA GLU A 179 -13.35 -6.59 -11.18
C GLU A 179 -12.95 -8.07 -11.00
N ASP A 180 -11.72 -8.32 -10.53
CA ASP A 180 -11.26 -9.67 -10.21
C ASP A 180 -12.12 -10.32 -9.12
N LEU A 181 -12.39 -9.62 -8.03
CA LEU A 181 -13.24 -10.14 -6.95
C LEU A 181 -14.66 -10.46 -7.43
N ILE A 182 -15.20 -9.66 -8.37
CA ILE A 182 -16.51 -9.92 -9.01
C ILE A 182 -16.40 -11.13 -9.96
N ARG A 183 -15.38 -11.20 -10.81
CA ARG A 183 -15.11 -12.30 -11.73
C ARG A 183 -15.01 -13.63 -11.00
N PHE A 184 -14.30 -13.66 -9.88
CA PHE A 184 -14.20 -14.83 -9.00
C PHE A 184 -15.45 -15.05 -8.12
N LYS A 185 -16.47 -14.20 -8.25
CA LYS A 185 -17.73 -14.28 -7.49
C LYS A 185 -17.50 -14.30 -5.95
N ILE A 186 -16.48 -13.57 -5.47
CA ILE A 186 -16.18 -13.47 -4.05
C ILE A 186 -17.31 -12.75 -3.32
N ALA A 187 -17.76 -11.60 -3.86
CA ALA A 187 -18.89 -10.85 -3.32
C ALA A 187 -19.66 -10.15 -4.46
N LYS A 188 -20.89 -9.71 -4.16
CA LYS A 188 -21.66 -8.85 -5.07
C LYS A 188 -21.01 -7.46 -5.17
N PRO A 189 -21.19 -6.74 -6.31
CA PRO A 189 -20.59 -5.41 -6.51
C PRO A 189 -20.90 -4.40 -5.39
N ASP A 190 -22.14 -4.43 -4.86
CA ASP A 190 -22.60 -3.54 -3.78
C ASP A 190 -21.89 -3.81 -2.42
N LYS A 191 -21.34 -5.01 -2.23
CA LYS A 191 -20.52 -5.36 -1.06
C LYS A 191 -19.05 -4.97 -1.17
N ILE A 192 -18.57 -4.64 -2.37
CA ILE A 192 -17.18 -4.29 -2.61
C ILE A 192 -17.06 -2.77 -2.71
N THR A 193 -16.23 -2.19 -1.85
CA THR A 193 -15.91 -0.76 -1.86
C THR A 193 -14.45 -0.59 -2.27
N ILE A 194 -14.16 0.36 -3.15
CA ILE A 194 -12.78 0.68 -3.52
C ILE A 194 -12.27 1.75 -2.59
N ILE A 195 -11.19 1.44 -1.91
CA ILE A 195 -10.41 2.40 -1.12
C ILE A 195 -8.95 2.16 -1.47
N PRO A 196 -8.36 2.97 -2.35
CA PRO A 196 -6.95 2.87 -2.71
C PRO A 196 -6.05 3.00 -1.48
N LEU A 197 -4.86 2.42 -1.55
CA LEU A 197 -3.87 2.57 -0.49
C LEU A 197 -3.53 4.04 -0.25
N GLY A 198 -3.13 4.37 0.95
CA GLY A 198 -2.60 5.69 1.30
C GLY A 198 -1.10 5.61 1.56
N PHE A 199 -0.39 6.68 1.17
CA PHE A 199 1.03 6.84 1.36
C PHE A 199 1.32 8.16 2.07
N ASP A 200 2.36 8.15 2.90
CA ASP A 200 2.79 9.35 3.61
C ASP A 200 3.77 10.14 2.74
N PHE A 201 3.23 11.13 2.05
CA PHE A 201 4.02 12.05 1.23
C PHE A 201 4.62 13.23 2.03
N SER A 202 4.40 13.33 3.34
CA SER A 202 5.00 14.39 4.17
C SER A 202 6.52 14.32 4.19
N ARG A 203 7.07 13.12 3.99
CA ARG A 203 8.52 12.89 3.87
C ARG A 203 9.11 13.42 2.56
N LEU A 204 8.28 13.78 1.60
CA LEU A 204 8.70 14.33 0.29
C LEU A 204 8.56 15.85 0.23
N LEU A 205 7.58 16.42 0.96
CA LEU A 205 7.17 17.81 0.82
C LEU A 205 7.68 18.68 1.99
N PRO A 206 8.03 19.95 1.75
CA PRO A 206 8.38 20.49 0.45
C PRO A 206 9.61 19.78 -0.12
N TYR A 207 9.62 19.46 -1.41
CA TYR A 207 10.79 18.86 -2.03
C TYR A 207 11.87 19.93 -2.24
N ASP A 208 13.12 19.52 -2.03
CA ASP A 208 14.29 20.39 -2.14
C ASP A 208 14.86 20.26 -3.56
N ASN A 209 14.70 21.32 -4.37
CA ASN A 209 15.23 21.38 -5.74
C ASN A 209 16.71 21.84 -5.79
N GLU A 210 17.43 21.83 -4.67
CA GLU A 210 18.83 22.30 -4.64
C GLU A 210 19.83 21.33 -5.27
N PHE A 211 19.36 20.23 -5.88
CA PHE A 211 20.21 19.24 -6.56
C PHE A 211 21.38 18.72 -5.69
N LYS A 212 21.17 18.62 -4.37
CA LYS A 212 22.21 18.24 -3.41
C LYS A 212 22.85 16.89 -3.75
N LEU A 213 22.02 15.90 -4.17
CA LEU A 213 22.54 14.60 -4.57
C LEU A 213 23.38 14.70 -5.85
N ARG A 214 22.95 15.50 -6.84
CA ARG A 214 23.73 15.71 -8.08
C ARG A 214 25.09 16.30 -7.77
N LYS A 215 25.17 17.31 -6.90
CA LYS A 215 26.43 17.92 -6.43
C LYS A 215 27.33 16.87 -5.76
N LYS A 216 26.75 16.04 -4.88
CA LYS A 216 27.49 14.97 -4.17
C LYS A 216 28.04 13.90 -5.14
N LEU A 217 27.31 13.63 -6.21
CA LEU A 217 27.65 12.62 -7.23
C LEU A 217 28.42 13.20 -8.43
N ASN A 218 28.77 14.50 -8.39
CA ASN A 218 29.41 15.23 -9.48
C ASN A 218 28.65 15.14 -10.83
N ILE A 219 27.31 15.14 -10.78
CA ILE A 219 26.46 15.15 -11.98
C ILE A 219 26.24 16.60 -12.38
N ASP A 220 26.48 16.89 -13.64
CA ASP A 220 26.27 18.22 -14.21
C ASP A 220 24.80 18.65 -14.07
N LYS A 221 24.60 19.89 -13.59
CA LYS A 221 23.27 20.47 -13.38
C LYS A 221 22.42 20.59 -14.64
N ASP A 222 23.07 20.71 -15.81
CA ASP A 222 22.41 20.89 -17.09
C ASP A 222 21.98 19.56 -17.74
N LYS A 223 22.40 18.43 -17.18
CA LYS A 223 21.93 17.11 -17.61
C LYS A 223 20.56 16.78 -17.03
N ILE A 224 19.70 16.17 -17.83
CA ILE A 224 18.45 15.57 -17.36
C ILE A 224 18.78 14.22 -16.73
N THR A 225 18.36 14.02 -15.49
CA THR A 225 18.60 12.77 -14.74
C THR A 225 17.42 11.83 -14.83
N ILE A 226 17.69 10.60 -15.26
CA ILE A 226 16.71 9.52 -15.39
C ILE A 226 17.06 8.43 -14.36
N ALA A 227 16.13 8.07 -13.48
CA ALA A 227 16.40 7.13 -12.40
C ALA A 227 15.49 5.91 -12.43
N LEU A 228 16.09 4.73 -12.14
CA LEU A 228 15.40 3.55 -11.64
C LEU A 228 15.58 3.55 -10.12
N ILE A 229 14.44 3.52 -9.38
CA ILE A 229 14.44 3.62 -7.92
C ILE A 229 13.79 2.37 -7.31
N GLY A 230 14.53 1.62 -6.50
CA GLY A 230 14.05 0.44 -5.82
C GLY A 230 15.09 -0.66 -5.68
N ARG A 231 14.66 -1.85 -5.24
CA ARG A 231 15.56 -3.01 -5.10
C ARG A 231 16.08 -3.46 -6.47
N VAL A 232 17.37 -3.69 -6.58
CA VAL A 232 18.03 -4.14 -7.82
C VAL A 232 17.91 -5.66 -7.95
N THR A 233 16.73 -6.12 -8.38
CA THR A 233 16.33 -7.53 -8.44
C THR A 233 15.77 -7.90 -9.79
N ALA A 234 15.66 -9.21 -10.09
CA ALA A 234 15.16 -9.70 -11.37
C ALA A 234 13.74 -9.19 -11.69
N ILE A 235 12.86 -9.07 -10.69
CA ILE A 235 11.49 -8.58 -10.90
C ILE A 235 11.45 -7.10 -11.34
N LYS A 236 12.43 -6.28 -10.94
CA LYS A 236 12.56 -4.88 -11.35
C LYS A 236 13.19 -4.70 -12.72
N ASN A 237 13.82 -5.77 -13.24
CA ASN A 237 14.42 -5.85 -14.57
C ASN A 237 15.35 -4.67 -14.90
N PRO A 238 16.39 -4.40 -14.07
CA PRO A 238 17.29 -3.26 -14.30
C PRO A 238 18.08 -3.37 -15.61
N ALA A 239 18.26 -4.57 -16.14
CA ALA A 239 18.92 -4.78 -17.43
C ALA A 239 18.16 -4.10 -18.57
N LEU A 240 16.81 -4.16 -18.57
CA LEU A 240 15.98 -3.47 -19.55
C LEU A 240 16.20 -1.94 -19.48
N PHE A 241 16.31 -1.37 -18.28
CA PHE A 241 16.62 0.04 -18.09
C PHE A 241 18.00 0.40 -18.68
N ILE A 242 19.03 -0.43 -18.43
CA ILE A 242 20.40 -0.19 -18.95
C ILE A 242 20.44 -0.29 -20.47
N TYR A 243 19.80 -1.30 -21.08
CA TYR A 243 19.71 -1.40 -22.54
C TYR A 243 18.96 -0.21 -23.15
N SER A 244 17.88 0.25 -22.50
CA SER A 244 17.16 1.45 -22.97
C SER A 244 18.04 2.70 -22.89
N ALA A 245 18.80 2.85 -21.83
CA ALA A 245 19.76 3.94 -21.69
C ALA A 245 20.83 3.93 -22.80
N ASN A 246 21.32 2.74 -23.17
CA ASN A 246 22.27 2.60 -24.28
C ASN A 246 21.65 3.06 -25.61
N GLU A 247 20.37 2.78 -25.87
CA GLU A 247 19.68 3.28 -27.07
C GLU A 247 19.49 4.81 -27.01
N VAL A 248 19.17 5.39 -25.84
CA VAL A 248 19.10 6.85 -25.66
C VAL A 248 20.42 7.52 -25.97
N LEU A 249 21.54 6.99 -25.48
CA LEU A 249 22.88 7.55 -25.58
C LEU A 249 23.42 7.57 -27.05
N LYS A 250 22.86 6.78 -27.94
CA LYS A 250 23.15 6.88 -29.40
C LYS A 250 22.65 8.20 -29.99
N GLN A 251 21.70 8.88 -29.36
CA GLN A 251 21.03 10.06 -29.90
C GLN A 251 21.12 11.30 -29.00
N ARG A 252 21.27 11.10 -27.66
CA ARG A 252 21.28 12.18 -26.65
C ARG A 252 22.37 11.94 -25.62
N ASN A 253 23.21 12.94 -25.40
CA ASN A 253 24.31 12.90 -24.42
C ASN A 253 24.11 13.88 -23.22
N ASN A 254 23.06 14.72 -23.29
CA ASN A 254 22.68 15.65 -22.23
C ASN A 254 21.85 14.97 -21.09
N VAL A 255 22.06 13.70 -20.90
CA VAL A 255 21.35 12.87 -19.89
C VAL A 255 22.34 12.20 -18.92
N HIS A 256 21.83 11.80 -17.75
CA HIS A 256 22.56 10.98 -16.80
C HIS A 256 21.63 9.98 -16.14
N PHE A 257 22.03 8.73 -16.03
CA PHE A 257 21.23 7.62 -15.53
C PHE A 257 21.64 7.26 -14.10
N LEU A 258 20.65 6.97 -13.27
CA LEU A 258 20.83 6.59 -11.87
C LEU A 258 20.11 5.26 -11.59
N ILE A 259 20.78 4.34 -10.93
CA ILE A 259 20.13 3.18 -10.30
C ILE A 259 20.25 3.37 -8.79
N ILE A 260 19.12 3.82 -8.16
CA ILE A 260 19.06 4.15 -6.75
C ILE A 260 18.42 3.00 -5.98
N GLY A 261 19.19 2.36 -5.15
CA GLY A 261 18.85 1.15 -4.40
C GLY A 261 19.95 0.12 -4.47
N ASP A 262 19.70 -1.05 -3.90
CA ASP A 262 20.65 -2.16 -3.88
C ASP A 262 19.91 -3.50 -4.04
N GLY A 263 20.65 -4.56 -4.36
CA GLY A 263 20.11 -5.90 -4.51
C GLY A 263 21.08 -6.86 -5.18
N GLU A 264 20.62 -8.11 -5.36
CA GLU A 264 21.43 -9.21 -5.89
C GLU A 264 22.00 -8.96 -7.30
N LEU A 265 21.39 -8.07 -8.09
CA LEU A 265 21.85 -7.77 -9.46
C LEU A 265 22.70 -6.50 -9.57
N THR A 266 23.04 -5.82 -8.47
CA THR A 266 23.78 -4.54 -8.51
C THR A 266 25.12 -4.67 -9.24
N ASP A 267 25.90 -5.69 -8.96
CA ASP A 267 27.21 -5.89 -9.59
C ASP A 267 27.09 -6.32 -11.06
N ASP A 268 26.07 -7.10 -11.39
CA ASP A 268 25.81 -7.48 -12.79
C ASP A 268 25.35 -6.26 -13.63
N CYS A 269 24.59 -5.35 -13.04
CA CYS A 269 24.25 -4.08 -13.67
C CYS A 269 25.49 -3.22 -13.95
N LYS A 270 26.44 -3.12 -13.01
CA LYS A 270 27.70 -2.39 -13.20
C LYS A 270 28.55 -3.02 -14.31
N LYS A 271 28.65 -4.37 -14.33
CA LYS A 271 29.35 -5.09 -15.41
C LYS A 271 28.70 -4.81 -16.77
N LEU A 272 27.38 -4.85 -16.86
CA LEU A 272 26.64 -4.58 -18.11
C LEU A 272 26.88 -3.16 -18.61
N VAL A 273 26.84 -2.16 -17.73
CA VAL A 273 27.12 -0.75 -18.06
C VAL A 273 28.55 -0.61 -18.63
N ASN A 274 29.55 -1.27 -18.03
CA ASN A 274 30.93 -1.27 -18.50
C ASN A 274 31.08 -2.00 -19.85
N GLN A 275 30.40 -3.12 -20.04
CA GLN A 275 30.42 -3.87 -21.32
C GLN A 275 29.86 -3.07 -22.47
N LEU A 276 28.87 -2.21 -22.20
CA LEU A 276 28.25 -1.31 -23.20
C LEU A 276 29.06 -0.02 -23.40
N GLY A 277 30.08 0.26 -22.58
CA GLY A 277 30.93 1.46 -22.69
C GLY A 277 30.21 2.76 -22.31
N ILE A 278 29.18 2.69 -21.45
CA ILE A 278 28.34 3.83 -21.06
C ILE A 278 28.52 4.24 -19.58
N GLN A 279 29.60 3.80 -18.93
CA GLN A 279 29.84 4.04 -17.49
C GLN A 279 29.89 5.53 -17.11
N ASP A 280 30.31 6.41 -18.00
CA ASP A 280 30.42 7.86 -17.74
C ASP A 280 29.03 8.54 -17.64
N TYR A 281 28.00 7.85 -18.06
CA TYR A 281 26.60 8.31 -18.00
C TYR A 281 25.79 7.62 -16.91
N PHE A 282 26.41 6.74 -16.11
CA PHE A 282 25.73 5.98 -15.05
C PHE A 282 26.33 6.24 -13.68
N THR A 283 25.44 6.33 -12.67
CA THR A 283 25.84 6.33 -11.26
C THR A 283 24.96 5.36 -10.46
N PHE A 284 25.61 4.62 -9.57
CA PHE A 284 24.99 3.67 -8.63
C PHE A 284 25.23 4.17 -7.20
N PRO A 285 24.40 5.08 -6.65
CA PRO A 285 24.64 5.64 -5.33
C PRO A 285 24.32 4.68 -4.18
N GLY A 286 23.75 3.48 -4.48
CA GLY A 286 23.28 2.56 -3.48
C GLY A 286 21.94 2.96 -2.87
N PHE A 287 21.64 2.42 -1.68
CA PHE A 287 20.42 2.78 -0.95
C PHE A 287 20.56 4.19 -0.35
N ILE A 288 19.53 5.00 -0.55
CA ILE A 288 19.40 6.34 0.02
C ILE A 288 18.07 6.39 0.78
N GLU A 289 18.14 6.73 2.06
CA GLU A 289 16.95 6.81 2.94
C GLU A 289 16.18 8.13 2.76
N ASP A 290 16.89 9.22 2.48
CA ASP A 290 16.30 10.55 2.33
C ASP A 290 15.63 10.71 0.97
N LEU A 291 14.30 10.58 0.97
CA LEU A 291 13.47 10.72 -0.23
C LEU A 291 13.53 12.12 -0.84
N LYS A 292 13.66 13.19 -0.02
CA LYS A 292 13.79 14.56 -0.52
C LYS A 292 15.08 14.72 -1.34
N LEU A 293 16.15 14.10 -0.87
CA LEU A 293 17.43 14.11 -1.57
C LEU A 293 17.33 13.39 -2.92
N ILE A 294 16.61 12.26 -2.97
CA ILE A 294 16.36 11.52 -4.21
C ILE A 294 15.53 12.35 -5.18
N TYR A 295 14.29 12.65 -4.78
CA TYR A 295 13.34 13.31 -5.69
C TYR A 295 13.67 14.79 -5.95
N GLY A 296 14.44 15.44 -5.11
CA GLY A 296 15.04 16.76 -5.39
C GLY A 296 16.12 16.74 -6.49
N SER A 297 16.62 15.56 -6.86
CA SER A 297 17.77 15.44 -7.76
C SER A 297 17.49 14.62 -9.03
N VAL A 298 16.31 14.03 -9.17
CA VAL A 298 15.88 13.30 -10.38
C VAL A 298 14.83 14.08 -11.15
N ASP A 299 14.79 13.93 -12.47
CA ASP A 299 13.82 14.56 -13.36
C ASP A 299 12.79 13.57 -13.88
N ILE A 300 13.25 12.37 -14.24
CA ILE A 300 12.43 11.30 -14.82
C ILE A 300 12.66 10.04 -13.97
N VAL A 301 11.59 9.35 -13.61
CA VAL A 301 11.67 8.04 -12.96
C VAL A 301 11.14 6.98 -13.91
N CYS A 302 11.99 5.99 -14.20
CA CYS A 302 11.66 4.90 -15.10
C CYS A 302 11.47 3.59 -14.30
N LEU A 303 10.36 2.89 -14.55
CA LEU A 303 10.05 1.59 -13.98
C LEU A 303 9.98 0.54 -15.09
N THR A 304 10.92 -0.41 -15.08
CA THR A 304 11.05 -1.47 -16.07
C THR A 304 10.64 -2.84 -15.57
N SER A 305 9.86 -2.88 -14.49
CA SER A 305 9.49 -4.11 -13.78
C SER A 305 8.70 -5.10 -14.65
N ILE A 306 8.85 -6.38 -14.33
CA ILE A 306 8.08 -7.48 -14.95
C ILE A 306 6.69 -7.59 -14.28
N ASN A 307 6.60 -7.30 -12.99
CA ASN A 307 5.36 -7.32 -12.23
C ASN A 307 5.43 -6.35 -11.04
N GLU A 308 4.30 -5.70 -10.74
CA GLU A 308 4.15 -4.78 -9.61
C GLU A 308 2.76 -4.90 -8.98
N GLY A 309 2.70 -4.67 -7.66
CA GLY A 309 1.44 -4.37 -7.01
C GLY A 309 1.10 -2.89 -7.23
N THR A 310 1.45 -2.06 -6.24
CA THR A 310 1.42 -0.59 -6.35
C THR A 310 2.84 -0.09 -6.15
N PRO A 311 3.58 0.28 -7.20
CA PRO A 311 4.97 0.72 -7.08
C PRO A 311 5.04 2.10 -6.42
N VAL A 312 5.44 2.12 -5.16
CA VAL A 312 5.50 3.33 -4.32
C VAL A 312 6.42 4.38 -4.92
N SER A 313 7.56 3.97 -5.50
CA SER A 313 8.52 4.89 -6.12
C SER A 313 7.95 5.72 -7.27
N LEU A 314 6.98 5.18 -8.03
CA LEU A 314 6.29 5.98 -9.06
C LEU A 314 5.32 6.98 -8.43
N LEU A 315 4.56 6.59 -7.40
CA LEU A 315 3.66 7.50 -6.70
C LEU A 315 4.43 8.63 -6.01
N GLU A 316 5.58 8.32 -5.41
CA GLU A 316 6.48 9.31 -4.81
C GLU A 316 7.06 10.26 -5.88
N ALA A 317 7.45 9.72 -7.03
CA ALA A 317 7.93 10.51 -8.17
C ALA A 317 6.85 11.48 -8.67
N MET A 318 5.63 10.97 -8.91
CA MET A 318 4.49 11.80 -9.34
C MET A 318 4.15 12.87 -8.30
N ALA A 319 4.07 12.51 -7.01
CA ALA A 319 3.84 13.46 -5.91
C ALA A 319 4.93 14.55 -5.84
N SER A 320 6.14 14.22 -6.26
CA SER A 320 7.30 15.13 -6.34
C SER A 320 7.42 15.85 -7.70
N GLN A 321 6.36 15.85 -8.51
CA GLN A 321 6.32 16.46 -9.84
C GLN A 321 7.43 15.98 -10.79
N LYS A 322 7.73 14.67 -10.78
CA LYS A 322 8.65 14.05 -11.71
C LYS A 322 7.91 13.37 -12.85
N ILE A 323 8.50 13.33 -14.02
CA ILE A 323 7.96 12.54 -15.13
C ILE A 323 8.14 11.07 -14.80
N VAL A 324 7.11 10.27 -15.02
CA VAL A 324 7.19 8.82 -14.87
C VAL A 324 7.03 8.11 -16.20
N ILE A 325 7.89 7.12 -16.44
CA ILE A 325 7.84 6.21 -17.59
C ILE A 325 7.81 4.80 -17.05
N ALA A 326 6.84 3.99 -17.42
CA ALA A 326 6.70 2.66 -16.85
C ALA A 326 6.22 1.61 -17.86
N THR A 327 6.59 0.37 -17.63
CA THR A 327 5.94 -0.77 -18.27
C THR A 327 4.53 -0.98 -17.70
N PRO A 328 3.49 -1.29 -18.51
CA PRO A 328 2.10 -1.41 -18.08
C PRO A 328 1.83 -2.73 -17.34
N VAL A 329 2.53 -2.99 -16.24
CA VAL A 329 2.47 -4.24 -15.48
C VAL A 329 1.73 -4.08 -14.16
N GLY A 330 1.02 -5.14 -13.75
CA GLY A 330 0.34 -5.18 -12.46
C GLY A 330 -0.60 -4.00 -12.23
N GLY A 331 -0.43 -3.29 -11.11
CA GLY A 331 -1.24 -2.14 -10.72
C GLY A 331 -0.77 -0.80 -11.31
N VAL A 332 0.27 -0.74 -12.15
CA VAL A 332 0.76 0.51 -12.75
C VAL A 332 -0.32 1.23 -13.56
N PRO A 333 -1.12 0.56 -14.44
CA PRO A 333 -2.18 1.21 -15.21
C PRO A 333 -3.34 1.77 -14.37
N ASP A 334 -3.45 1.40 -13.09
CA ASP A 334 -4.50 1.91 -12.21
C ASP A 334 -4.30 3.40 -11.89
N PHE A 335 -3.04 3.90 -11.93
CA PHE A 335 -2.73 5.29 -11.60
C PHE A 335 -1.87 6.04 -12.64
N VAL A 336 -1.13 5.35 -13.52
CA VAL A 336 -0.44 5.99 -14.64
C VAL A 336 -1.34 5.93 -15.88
N LYS A 337 -1.71 7.10 -16.39
CA LYS A 337 -2.50 7.28 -17.63
C LYS A 337 -1.60 7.82 -18.71
N ASN A 338 -1.44 7.02 -19.79
CA ASN A 338 -0.49 7.33 -20.86
C ASN A 338 -0.76 8.70 -21.51
N GLY A 339 0.21 9.60 -21.45
CA GLY A 339 0.15 10.95 -22.02
C GLY A 339 -0.66 11.98 -21.19
N GLU A 340 -1.32 11.57 -20.09
CA GLU A 340 -2.11 12.45 -19.24
C GLU A 340 -1.36 12.84 -17.94
N ASN A 341 -0.81 11.85 -17.22
CA ASN A 341 -0.09 12.05 -15.95
C ASN A 341 1.24 11.28 -15.88
N GLY A 342 1.62 10.59 -16.95
CA GLY A 342 2.83 9.80 -17.09
C GLY A 342 2.82 9.05 -18.41
N PHE A 343 3.78 8.18 -18.62
CA PHE A 343 3.91 7.44 -19.88
C PHE A 343 3.98 5.92 -19.62
N LEU A 344 3.25 5.17 -20.43
CA LEU A 344 3.29 3.73 -20.48
C LEU A 344 3.91 3.28 -21.80
N CYS A 345 4.86 2.36 -21.76
CA CYS A 345 5.51 1.84 -22.96
C CYS A 345 5.79 0.34 -22.84
N ASP A 346 5.91 -0.31 -23.99
CA ASP A 346 6.20 -1.73 -24.06
C ASP A 346 7.56 -2.06 -23.40
N ALA A 347 7.64 -3.27 -22.83
CA ALA A 347 8.82 -3.74 -22.12
C ALA A 347 9.94 -4.16 -23.10
N ASN A 348 10.39 -3.22 -23.94
CA ASN A 348 11.55 -3.40 -24.81
C ASN A 348 12.44 -2.13 -24.81
N PRO A 349 13.75 -2.28 -25.04
CA PRO A 349 14.70 -1.18 -24.94
C PRO A 349 14.39 0.01 -25.86
N GLN A 350 13.95 -0.27 -27.08
CA GLN A 350 13.69 0.75 -28.09
C GLN A 350 12.48 1.62 -27.71
N ALA A 351 11.35 1.01 -27.31
CA ALA A 351 10.15 1.74 -26.93
C ALA A 351 10.38 2.63 -25.69
N ILE A 352 11.14 2.12 -24.70
CA ILE A 352 11.50 2.90 -23.51
C ILE A 352 12.43 4.05 -23.88
N ALA A 353 13.44 3.81 -24.76
CA ALA A 353 14.36 4.84 -25.21
C ALA A 353 13.64 5.95 -25.98
N GLU A 354 12.76 5.63 -26.90
CA GLU A 354 11.94 6.59 -27.63
C GLU A 354 11.12 7.47 -26.70
N GLN A 355 10.51 6.88 -25.69
CA GLN A 355 9.74 7.62 -24.68
C GLN A 355 10.63 8.51 -23.81
N ILE A 356 11.81 8.04 -23.41
CA ILE A 356 12.80 8.86 -22.69
C ILE A 356 13.23 10.05 -23.57
N ILE A 357 13.60 9.83 -24.82
CA ILE A 357 14.01 10.88 -25.75
C ILE A 357 12.89 11.90 -25.92
N PHE A 358 11.65 11.46 -26.10
CA PHE A 358 10.49 12.35 -26.18
C PHE A 358 10.40 13.24 -24.94
N CYS A 359 10.52 12.65 -23.74
CA CYS A 359 10.45 13.40 -22.48
C CYS A 359 11.63 14.37 -22.31
N VAL A 360 12.84 13.99 -22.74
CA VAL A 360 14.03 14.85 -22.70
C VAL A 360 13.86 16.05 -23.64
N ASP A 361 13.43 15.82 -24.87
CA ASP A 361 13.26 16.87 -25.90
C ASP A 361 12.11 17.84 -25.54
N ASN A 362 11.10 17.36 -24.80
CA ASN A 362 9.91 18.14 -24.44
C ASN A 362 9.85 18.49 -22.93
N PHE A 363 10.96 18.42 -22.22
CA PHE A 363 10.98 18.46 -20.76
C PHE A 363 10.25 19.67 -20.17
N GLN A 364 10.43 20.85 -20.72
CA GLN A 364 9.76 22.07 -20.27
C GLN A 364 8.26 22.08 -20.62
N ASN A 365 7.88 21.54 -21.76
CA ASN A 365 6.50 21.49 -22.23
C ASN A 365 5.63 20.52 -21.40
N LEU A 366 6.26 19.59 -20.68
CA LEU A 366 5.60 18.60 -19.82
C LEU A 366 5.37 19.09 -18.39
N ASP A 367 5.58 20.38 -18.08
CA ASP A 367 5.39 20.93 -16.74
C ASP A 367 3.93 20.79 -16.25
N TYR A 368 2.95 21.01 -17.15
CA TYR A 368 1.54 20.82 -16.83
C TYR A 368 1.22 19.36 -16.45
N LEU A 369 1.79 18.38 -17.18
CA LEU A 369 1.60 16.95 -16.90
C LEU A 369 2.15 16.58 -15.52
N ARG A 370 3.33 17.09 -15.16
CA ARG A 370 3.95 16.87 -13.84
C ARG A 370 3.09 17.39 -12.70
N LYS A 371 2.53 18.61 -12.85
CA LYS A 371 1.64 19.23 -11.85
C LYS A 371 0.33 18.46 -11.71
N GLN A 372 -0.30 18.11 -12.83
CA GLN A 372 -1.52 17.31 -12.84
C GLN A 372 -1.30 15.94 -12.18
N ALA A 373 -0.20 15.26 -12.49
CA ALA A 373 0.18 14.00 -11.87
C ALA A 373 0.29 14.11 -10.35
N ALA A 374 0.96 15.17 -9.86
CA ALA A 374 1.12 15.41 -8.43
C ALA A 374 -0.22 15.68 -7.74
N GLU A 375 -1.06 16.53 -8.28
CA GLU A 375 -2.39 16.82 -7.74
C GLU A 375 -3.25 15.55 -7.67
N GLU A 376 -3.25 14.74 -8.73
CA GLU A 376 -3.99 13.49 -8.77
C GLU A 376 -3.51 12.50 -7.71
N VAL A 377 -2.20 12.29 -7.60
CA VAL A 377 -1.62 11.35 -6.62
C VAL A 377 -1.85 11.83 -5.19
N LEU A 378 -1.60 13.09 -4.89
CA LEU A 378 -1.80 13.64 -3.55
C LEU A 378 -3.28 13.58 -3.13
N SER A 379 -4.21 13.80 -4.06
CA SER A 379 -5.64 13.71 -3.77
C SER A 379 -6.14 12.29 -3.59
N LYS A 380 -5.67 11.33 -4.41
CA LYS A 380 -6.18 9.95 -4.44
C LYS A 380 -5.43 8.98 -3.54
N TYR A 381 -4.14 9.23 -3.27
CA TYR A 381 -3.24 8.27 -2.60
C TYR A 381 -2.62 8.80 -1.31
N SER A 382 -3.06 9.95 -0.77
CA SER A 382 -2.57 10.43 0.52
C SER A 382 -3.15 9.62 1.70
N MET A 383 -2.37 9.52 2.79
CA MET A 383 -2.85 8.89 4.03
C MET A 383 -4.09 9.58 4.60
N ASN A 384 -4.15 10.91 4.54
CA ASN A 384 -5.29 11.67 5.06
C ASN A 384 -6.59 11.32 4.32
N ARG A 385 -6.53 11.14 3.00
CA ARG A 385 -7.68 10.68 2.21
C ARG A 385 -8.08 9.26 2.63
N LEU A 386 -7.11 8.32 2.75
CA LEU A 386 -7.38 6.95 3.20
C LEU A 386 -8.08 6.91 4.56
N PHE A 387 -7.60 7.71 5.50
CA PHE A 387 -8.19 7.80 6.84
C PHE A 387 -9.64 8.27 6.78
N LYS A 388 -9.89 9.35 6.02
CA LYS A 388 -11.24 9.91 5.83
C LYS A 388 -12.19 8.91 5.16
N ASP A 389 -11.73 8.18 4.15
CA ASP A 389 -12.55 7.18 3.45
C ASP A 389 -12.93 6.01 4.36
N LEU A 390 -11.98 5.51 5.15
CA LEU A 390 -12.25 4.45 6.12
C LEU A 390 -13.15 4.94 7.25
N GLU A 391 -12.95 6.14 7.75
CA GLU A 391 -13.82 6.72 8.79
C GLU A 391 -15.26 6.87 8.28
N ASN A 392 -15.43 7.39 7.07
CA ASN A 392 -16.75 7.49 6.43
C ASN A 392 -17.39 6.10 6.25
N LEU A 393 -16.60 5.10 5.81
CA LEU A 393 -17.09 3.74 5.65
C LEU A 393 -17.56 3.15 6.99
N TYR A 394 -16.77 3.28 8.06
CA TYR A 394 -17.11 2.76 9.39
C TYR A 394 -18.33 3.45 10.00
N ASN A 395 -18.51 4.76 9.75
CA ASN A 395 -19.61 5.54 10.27
C ASN A 395 -20.91 5.37 9.46
N SER A 396 -20.82 5.23 8.14
CA SER A 396 -22.00 5.12 7.25
C SER A 396 -22.65 3.73 7.27
N THR A 397 -21.94 2.71 7.76
CA THR A 397 -22.45 1.35 7.71
C THR A 397 -23.26 1.05 8.98
N PRO A 398 -24.55 0.69 8.88
CA PRO A 398 -25.35 0.34 10.03
C PRO A 398 -24.75 -0.85 10.80
N SER A 399 -24.65 -0.71 12.12
CA SER A 399 -24.31 -1.84 12.99
C SER A 399 -25.39 -2.91 12.87
N LYS A 400 -25.01 -4.13 12.48
CA LYS A 400 -25.96 -5.25 12.58
C LYS A 400 -26.26 -5.45 14.06
N LYS A 401 -27.54 -5.30 14.46
CA LYS A 401 -27.98 -5.81 15.77
C LYS A 401 -27.59 -7.30 15.82
N SER A 402 -26.95 -7.73 16.91
CA SER A 402 -26.55 -9.12 17.13
C SER A 402 -27.78 -10.02 17.01
N SER A 403 -28.05 -10.57 15.83
CA SER A 403 -28.92 -11.71 15.70
C SER A 403 -28.10 -12.91 16.17
N ASN A 404 -28.47 -13.50 17.29
CA ASN A 404 -27.93 -14.76 17.75
C ASN A 404 -28.15 -15.80 16.64
N LEU A 405 -27.06 -16.20 15.96
CA LEU A 405 -27.03 -17.22 14.90
C LEU A 405 -27.36 -18.64 15.43
N PHE A 406 -27.73 -18.79 16.72
CA PHE A 406 -28.00 -20.07 17.36
C PHE A 406 -29.40 -20.16 17.96
N ASN A 407 -30.33 -19.28 17.60
CA ASN A 407 -31.73 -19.39 17.99
C ASN A 407 -32.62 -19.49 16.74
N ASP A 408 -32.48 -20.58 15.98
CA ASP A 408 -33.50 -21.18 15.14
C ASP A 408 -33.16 -22.68 14.95
#